data_42a43f6a72e069e5f8968fe8ae2ba927
#
_entry.id   42a43f6a72e069e5f8968fe8ae2ba927
#
_cell.length_a   1.000
_cell.length_b   1.000
_cell.length_c   1.000
_cell.angle_alpha   90.00
_cell.angle_beta   90.00
_cell.angle_gamma   90.00
#
_symmetry.space_group_name_H-M   'P 1'
#
loop_
_entity.id
_entity.type
_entity.pdbx_description
1 polymer ?
#
loop_
_entity_poly.entity_id
_entity_poly.type
_entity_poly.pdbx_seq_one_letter_code
_entity_poly.pdbx_strand_id
1 'polypeptide(L)'
;MRINKKVRMNRLFGGGRCLDVAIDHGVCNEPSFLAGLEDMAGVVNQLVKAGPDAIQMNYGQADLLQAVPGKDKPALVMRIDMGNPYNRIRHRAMWAVLQNEAEPLLGAIEMDAACVVVNLFMLPDEPDLFRQCVQNIARVRADCEKYGLPLM
;
A
#
# COMPACT_ATOMS: atom_id res chain seq x y z
N MET A 1 -7.87 17.79 12.28
CA MET A 1 -7.33 17.12 11.07
C MET A 1 -6.96 18.20 10.06
N ARG A 2 -5.74 18.14 9.49
CA ARG A 2 -5.27 19.10 8.47
C ARG A 2 -6.12 18.98 7.20
N ILE A 3 -6.29 20.08 6.45
CA ILE A 3 -7.16 20.10 5.25
C ILE A 3 -6.68 19.13 4.16
N ASN A 4 -5.38 19.01 3.94
CA ASN A 4 -4.81 18.07 2.96
C ASN A 4 -5.14 16.60 3.29
N LYS A 5 -5.12 16.21 4.57
CA LYS A 5 -5.53 14.88 5.02
C LYS A 5 -7.03 14.66 4.80
N LYS A 6 -7.84 15.69 5.08
CA LYS A 6 -9.31 15.64 4.85
C LYS A 6 -9.64 15.43 3.37
N VAL A 7 -8.95 16.13 2.47
CA VAL A 7 -9.14 15.99 1.01
C VAL A 7 -8.87 14.54 0.56
N ARG A 8 -7.78 13.95 1.04
CA ARG A 8 -7.46 12.53 0.72
C ARG A 8 -8.49 11.56 1.31
N MET A 9 -8.87 11.77 2.57
CA MET A 9 -9.91 10.94 3.20
C MET A 9 -11.25 11.00 2.46
N ASN A 10 -11.62 12.16 1.92
CA ASN A 10 -12.85 12.31 1.14
C ASN A 10 -12.83 11.52 -0.19
N ARG A 11 -11.64 11.25 -0.74
CA ARG A 11 -11.49 10.38 -1.93
C ARG A 11 -11.72 8.91 -1.60
N LEU A 12 -11.45 8.50 -0.35
CA LEU A 12 -11.62 7.14 0.12
C LEU A 12 -13.05 6.86 0.65
N PHE A 13 -13.64 7.84 1.31
CA PHE A 13 -14.88 7.66 2.09
C PHE A 13 -16.00 8.57 1.59
N GLY A 14 -16.40 8.42 0.33
CA GLY A 14 -17.48 9.23 -0.25
C GLY A 14 -18.86 9.06 0.43
N GLY A 15 -19.10 7.93 1.06
CA GLY A 15 -20.35 7.60 1.77
C GLY A 15 -20.17 7.06 3.19
N GLY A 16 -19.04 7.35 3.84
CA GLY A 16 -18.70 6.81 5.17
C GLY A 16 -18.19 5.36 5.14
N ARG A 17 -18.08 4.76 3.98
CA ARG A 17 -17.51 3.42 3.73
C ARG A 17 -16.46 3.51 2.66
N CYS A 18 -15.53 2.54 2.63
CA CYS A 18 -14.51 2.42 1.61
C CYS A 18 -14.35 0.93 1.25
N LEU A 19 -14.50 0.61 -0.03
CA LEU A 19 -14.09 -0.67 -0.57
C LEU A 19 -12.70 -0.47 -1.19
N ASP A 20 -11.67 -0.93 -0.49
CA ASP A 20 -10.29 -0.97 -0.98
C ASP A 20 -9.95 -2.38 -1.46
N VAL A 21 -9.57 -2.52 -2.72
CA VAL A 21 -9.20 -3.82 -3.33
C VAL A 21 -7.70 -3.91 -3.43
N ALA A 22 -7.09 -4.82 -2.66
CA ALA A 22 -5.65 -5.01 -2.63
C ALA A 22 -5.19 -5.96 -3.77
N ILE A 23 -4.22 -5.49 -4.57
CA ILE A 23 -3.53 -6.27 -5.61
C ILE A 23 -2.00 -6.18 -5.48
N ASP A 24 -1.51 -5.79 -4.30
CA ASP A 24 -0.10 -5.58 -3.97
C ASP A 24 0.61 -6.85 -3.45
N HIS A 25 0.08 -8.03 -3.70
CA HIS A 25 0.51 -9.30 -3.10
C HIS A 25 1.98 -9.66 -3.34
N GLY A 26 2.59 -9.15 -4.42
CA GLY A 26 4.00 -9.42 -4.76
C GLY A 26 5.02 -8.95 -3.72
N VAL A 27 4.63 -8.07 -2.78
CA VAL A 27 5.54 -7.55 -1.73
C VAL A 27 5.83 -8.56 -0.62
N CYS A 28 5.08 -9.68 -0.56
CA CYS A 28 5.20 -10.66 0.51
C CYS A 28 6.12 -11.84 0.17
N ASN A 29 6.80 -11.83 -0.98
CA ASN A 29 7.67 -12.90 -1.46
C ASN A 29 6.99 -14.29 -1.49
N GLU A 30 5.68 -14.33 -1.84
CA GLU A 30 4.86 -15.52 -1.89
C GLU A 30 4.24 -15.68 -3.28
N PRO A 31 4.87 -16.45 -4.21
CA PRO A 31 4.42 -16.58 -5.58
C PRO A 31 3.00 -17.11 -5.75
N SER A 32 2.49 -17.92 -4.81
CA SER A 32 1.13 -18.47 -4.90
C SER A 32 0.04 -17.40 -4.82
N PHE A 33 0.36 -16.22 -4.29
CA PHE A 33 -0.56 -15.08 -4.22
C PHE A 33 -0.67 -14.32 -5.53
N LEU A 34 0.15 -14.65 -6.52
CA LEU A 34 0.16 -13.95 -7.82
C LEU A 34 -0.80 -14.60 -8.84
N ALA A 35 -1.39 -15.73 -8.50
CA ALA A 35 -2.35 -16.39 -9.39
C ALA A 35 -3.53 -15.46 -9.71
N GLY A 36 -3.73 -15.19 -11.00
CA GLY A 36 -4.73 -14.26 -11.50
C GLY A 36 -4.32 -12.79 -11.55
N LEU A 37 -3.07 -12.48 -11.15
CA LEU A 37 -2.49 -11.13 -11.20
C LEU A 37 -1.33 -11.01 -12.20
N GLU A 38 -1.14 -12.04 -13.06
CA GLU A 38 -0.02 -12.09 -14.01
C GLU A 38 -0.12 -11.00 -15.07
N ASP A 39 -1.34 -10.66 -15.50
CA ASP A 39 -1.62 -9.49 -16.33
C ASP A 39 -2.14 -8.32 -15.46
N MET A 40 -1.25 -7.67 -14.76
CA MET A 40 -1.60 -6.57 -13.85
C MET A 40 -2.33 -5.41 -14.55
N ALA A 41 -1.96 -5.09 -15.79
CA ALA A 41 -2.64 -4.05 -16.57
C ALA A 41 -4.10 -4.42 -16.86
N GLY A 42 -4.34 -5.68 -17.24
CA GLY A 42 -5.69 -6.21 -17.41
C GLY A 42 -6.50 -6.19 -16.13
N VAL A 43 -5.90 -6.59 -15.00
CA VAL A 43 -6.54 -6.56 -13.68
C VAL A 43 -6.92 -5.13 -13.27
N VAL A 44 -6.01 -4.16 -13.42
CA VAL A 44 -6.30 -2.75 -13.12
C VAL A 44 -7.46 -2.24 -13.98
N ASN A 45 -7.46 -2.54 -15.28
CA ASN A 45 -8.56 -2.14 -16.17
C ASN A 45 -9.91 -2.74 -15.76
N GLN A 46 -9.94 -3.99 -15.30
CA GLN A 46 -11.15 -4.63 -14.79
C GLN A 46 -11.63 -3.98 -13.49
N LEU A 47 -10.73 -3.71 -12.56
CA LEU A 47 -11.05 -3.06 -11.28
C LEU A 47 -11.56 -1.64 -11.49
N VAL A 48 -10.93 -0.86 -12.37
CA VAL A 48 -11.42 0.48 -12.71
C VAL A 48 -12.87 0.43 -13.24
N LYS A 49 -13.20 -0.55 -14.08
CA LYS A 49 -14.59 -0.75 -14.57
C LYS A 49 -15.54 -1.20 -13.46
N ALA A 50 -15.07 -1.98 -12.50
CA ALA A 50 -15.86 -2.44 -11.35
C ALA A 50 -16.15 -1.32 -10.35
N GLY A 51 -15.30 -0.27 -10.30
CA GLY A 51 -15.52 0.94 -9.55
C GLY A 51 -15.44 0.79 -8.02
N PRO A 52 -14.41 0.13 -7.43
CA PRO A 52 -14.18 0.21 -6.01
C PRO A 52 -13.79 1.64 -5.62
N ASP A 53 -13.87 1.98 -4.34
CA ASP A 53 -13.44 3.31 -3.86
C ASP A 53 -11.92 3.49 -3.98
N ALA A 54 -11.17 2.41 -3.78
CA ALA A 54 -9.71 2.43 -3.86
C ALA A 54 -9.15 1.11 -4.41
N ILE A 55 -7.91 1.18 -4.93
CA ILE A 55 -7.10 0.02 -5.29
C ILE A 55 -5.76 0.14 -4.57
N GLN A 56 -5.41 -0.90 -3.79
CA GLN A 56 -4.14 -0.98 -3.08
C GLN A 56 -3.09 -1.64 -3.97
N MET A 57 -2.02 -0.91 -4.25
CA MET A 57 -0.95 -1.31 -5.14
C MET A 57 0.42 -1.05 -4.53
N ASN A 58 1.46 -1.74 -5.02
CA ASN A 58 2.84 -1.37 -4.71
C ASN A 58 3.33 -0.23 -5.63
N TYR A 59 4.45 0.39 -5.23
CA TYR A 59 5.02 1.52 -5.95
C TYR A 59 5.32 1.20 -7.42
N GLY A 60 5.92 0.03 -7.69
CA GLY A 60 6.35 -0.34 -9.05
C GLY A 60 5.22 -0.60 -10.05
N GLN A 61 3.97 -0.56 -9.62
CA GLN A 61 2.78 -0.82 -10.45
C GLN A 61 1.72 0.27 -10.33
N ALA A 62 1.93 1.27 -9.47
CA ALA A 62 0.97 2.34 -9.21
C ALA A 62 0.68 3.20 -10.45
N ASP A 63 1.64 3.32 -11.36
CA ASP A 63 1.50 4.02 -12.63
C ASP A 63 0.40 3.43 -13.51
N LEU A 64 0.16 2.12 -13.46
CA LEU A 64 -0.91 1.47 -14.22
C LEU A 64 -2.29 2.05 -13.87
N LEU A 65 -2.54 2.36 -12.60
CA LEU A 65 -3.77 3.02 -12.17
C LEU A 65 -3.72 4.52 -12.48
N GLN A 66 -2.60 5.17 -12.20
CA GLN A 66 -2.50 6.62 -12.34
C GLN A 66 -2.50 7.10 -13.79
N ALA A 67 -2.05 6.26 -14.74
CA ALA A 67 -2.15 6.53 -16.18
C ALA A 67 -3.58 6.40 -16.74
N VAL A 68 -4.52 5.79 -16.02
CA VAL A 68 -5.92 5.70 -16.47
C VAL A 68 -6.53 7.10 -16.50
N PRO A 69 -7.03 7.56 -17.66
CA PRO A 69 -7.62 8.88 -17.77
C PRO A 69 -9.00 8.96 -17.10
N GLY A 70 -9.40 10.17 -16.71
CA GLY A 70 -10.73 10.42 -16.15
C GLY A 70 -10.68 10.84 -14.68
N LYS A 71 -11.84 11.32 -14.20
CA LYS A 71 -12.00 11.84 -12.84
C LYS A 71 -12.53 10.78 -11.86
N ASP A 72 -13.22 9.78 -12.39
CA ASP A 72 -14.00 8.80 -11.61
C ASP A 72 -13.25 7.47 -11.44
N LYS A 73 -11.93 7.47 -11.55
CA LYS A 73 -11.12 6.28 -11.27
C LYS A 73 -10.97 6.06 -9.76
N PRO A 74 -10.82 4.80 -9.32
CA PRO A 74 -10.53 4.49 -7.91
C PRO A 74 -9.33 5.25 -7.37
N ALA A 75 -9.35 5.59 -6.09
CA ALA A 75 -8.23 6.21 -5.43
C ALA A 75 -7.04 5.23 -5.29
N LEU A 76 -5.81 5.72 -5.39
CA LEU A 76 -4.63 4.90 -5.11
C LEU A 76 -4.39 4.80 -3.61
N VAL A 77 -4.34 3.59 -3.08
CA VAL A 77 -3.75 3.24 -1.79
C VAL A 77 -2.39 2.61 -2.07
N MET A 78 -1.32 3.20 -1.55
CA MET A 78 0.03 2.75 -1.89
C MET A 78 0.70 1.99 -0.76
N ARG A 79 1.10 0.74 -1.03
CA ARG A 79 1.98 -0.03 -0.16
C ARG A 79 3.39 0.52 -0.25
N ILE A 80 3.97 0.89 0.90
CA ILE A 80 5.30 1.49 0.99
C ILE A 80 6.34 0.62 1.70
N ASP A 81 5.93 -0.55 2.18
CA ASP A 81 6.83 -1.56 2.73
C ASP A 81 6.82 -2.86 1.91
N MET A 82 7.77 -3.71 2.19
CA MET A 82 7.88 -5.06 1.66
C MET A 82 8.43 -5.99 2.74
N GLY A 83 8.23 -7.30 2.58
CA GLY A 83 8.68 -8.24 3.59
C GLY A 83 8.74 -9.69 3.13
N ASN A 84 9.23 -10.54 4.02
CA ASN A 84 9.24 -11.99 3.87
C ASN A 84 8.56 -12.66 5.09
N PRO A 85 7.25 -12.42 5.30
CA PRO A 85 6.54 -12.93 6.49
C PRO A 85 6.22 -14.43 6.41
N TYR A 86 6.31 -15.04 5.23
CA TYR A 86 6.01 -16.47 5.02
C TYR A 86 7.24 -17.37 5.02
N ASN A 87 8.45 -16.77 5.11
CA ASN A 87 9.73 -17.48 5.19
C ASN A 87 9.86 -18.68 4.23
N ARG A 88 9.43 -18.50 2.99
CA ARG A 88 9.45 -19.59 2.00
C ARG A 88 10.83 -20.12 1.66
N ILE A 89 11.84 -19.29 1.83
CA ILE A 89 13.23 -19.71 1.69
C ILE A 89 13.69 -20.20 3.06
N ARG A 90 13.67 -21.52 3.27
CA ARG A 90 14.15 -22.14 4.50
C ARG A 90 15.48 -21.54 4.93
N HIS A 91 15.63 -21.28 6.23
CA HIS A 91 16.81 -20.71 6.89
C HIS A 91 17.06 -19.20 6.66
N ARG A 92 16.12 -18.45 6.10
CA ARG A 92 16.20 -16.99 6.12
C ARG A 92 15.26 -16.42 7.18
N ALA A 93 15.73 -15.43 7.92
CA ALA A 93 14.88 -14.70 8.88
C ALA A 93 13.68 -14.07 8.17
N MET A 94 12.55 -13.99 8.88
CA MET A 94 11.45 -13.13 8.47
C MET A 94 11.87 -11.67 8.67
N TRP A 95 11.43 -10.80 7.79
CA TRP A 95 11.78 -9.38 7.83
C TRP A 95 10.70 -8.51 7.18
N ALA A 96 10.67 -7.23 7.56
CA ALA A 96 9.86 -6.19 6.94
C ALA A 96 10.66 -4.88 6.88
N VAL A 97 10.72 -4.24 5.71
CA VAL A 97 11.46 -3.00 5.48
C VAL A 97 10.62 -2.01 4.68
N LEU A 98 10.92 -0.71 4.81
CA LEU A 98 10.39 0.31 3.91
C LEU A 98 11.09 0.20 2.54
N GLN A 99 10.34 0.37 1.45
CA GLN A 99 10.89 0.31 0.08
C GLN A 99 11.89 1.44 -0.19
N ASN A 100 11.69 2.59 0.43
CA ASN A 100 12.60 3.72 0.42
C ASN A 100 12.76 4.23 1.87
N GLU A 101 13.84 3.86 2.53
CA GLU A 101 14.07 4.24 3.93
C GLU A 101 14.38 5.74 4.09
N ALA A 102 15.04 6.34 3.11
CA ALA A 102 15.41 7.76 3.17
C ALA A 102 14.17 8.67 3.04
N GLU A 103 13.32 8.38 2.06
CA GLU A 103 12.13 9.18 1.73
C GLU A 103 10.91 8.26 1.53
N PRO A 104 10.37 7.67 2.61
CA PRO A 104 9.36 6.60 2.50
C PRO A 104 8.07 7.01 1.80
N LEU A 105 7.74 8.30 1.81
CA LEU A 105 6.49 8.81 1.24
C LEU A 105 6.66 9.48 -0.13
N LEU A 106 7.90 9.62 -0.63
CA LEU A 106 8.15 10.35 -1.88
C LEU A 106 7.31 9.77 -3.03
N GLY A 107 7.41 8.49 -3.28
CA GLY A 107 6.66 7.84 -4.36
C GLY A 107 5.14 7.95 -4.19
N ALA A 108 4.64 7.88 -2.95
CA ALA A 108 3.21 8.06 -2.68
C ALA A 108 2.73 9.50 -2.97
N ILE A 109 3.59 10.48 -2.73
CA ILE A 109 3.30 11.89 -3.03
C ILE A 109 3.33 12.11 -4.55
N GLU A 110 4.37 11.62 -5.23
CA GLU A 110 4.54 11.76 -6.68
C GLU A 110 3.39 11.10 -7.46
N MET A 111 2.91 9.95 -6.98
CA MET A 111 1.80 9.19 -7.57
C MET A 111 0.42 9.65 -7.07
N ASP A 112 0.33 10.76 -6.34
CA ASP A 112 -0.93 11.28 -5.77
C ASP A 112 -1.76 10.23 -5.02
N ALA A 113 -1.10 9.41 -4.20
CA ALA A 113 -1.78 8.41 -3.37
C ALA A 113 -2.74 9.08 -2.36
N ALA A 114 -3.91 8.49 -2.19
CA ALA A 114 -4.90 8.94 -1.20
C ALA A 114 -4.58 8.41 0.21
N CYS A 115 -3.84 7.30 0.31
CA CYS A 115 -3.44 6.67 1.55
C CYS A 115 -2.14 5.89 1.32
N VAL A 116 -1.36 5.69 2.37
CA VAL A 116 -0.25 4.73 2.38
C VAL A 116 -0.54 3.62 3.38
N VAL A 117 -0.01 2.42 3.10
CA VAL A 117 -0.20 1.25 3.94
C VAL A 117 1.14 0.61 4.28
N VAL A 118 1.27 0.17 5.54
CA VAL A 118 2.45 -0.51 6.09
C VAL A 118 1.99 -1.71 6.89
N ASN A 119 2.67 -2.84 6.73
CA ASN A 119 2.32 -4.07 7.44
C ASN A 119 2.63 -4.00 8.95
N LEU A 120 1.76 -4.63 9.73
CA LEU A 120 2.00 -4.96 11.12
C LEU A 120 1.81 -6.47 11.31
N PHE A 121 2.88 -7.24 11.14
CA PHE A 121 2.85 -8.68 11.37
C PHE A 121 2.98 -8.99 12.86
N MET A 122 1.96 -9.63 13.43
CA MET A 122 1.91 -10.04 14.85
C MET A 122 1.96 -11.58 14.93
N LEU A 123 3.11 -12.15 14.65
CA LEU A 123 3.34 -13.59 14.75
C LEU A 123 3.96 -13.91 16.11
N PRO A 124 3.40 -14.87 16.90
CA PRO A 124 3.81 -15.12 18.28
C PRO A 124 5.31 -15.44 18.44
N ASP A 125 5.87 -16.16 17.48
CA ASP A 125 7.26 -16.65 17.55
C ASP A 125 8.26 -15.77 16.77
N GLU A 126 7.81 -14.60 16.28
CA GLU A 126 8.63 -13.69 15.44
C GLU A 126 8.67 -12.26 16.01
N PRO A 127 9.23 -12.07 17.23
CA PRO A 127 9.26 -10.75 17.87
C PRO A 127 10.11 -9.74 17.12
N ASP A 128 11.11 -10.19 16.37
CA ASP A 128 11.97 -9.31 15.58
C ASP A 128 11.24 -8.73 14.36
N LEU A 129 10.43 -9.54 13.69
CA LEU A 129 9.56 -9.08 12.60
C LEU A 129 8.54 -8.07 13.12
N PHE A 130 7.89 -8.37 14.25
CA PHE A 130 6.96 -7.41 14.88
C PHE A 130 7.63 -6.08 15.21
N ARG A 131 8.84 -6.13 15.81
CA ARG A 131 9.61 -4.92 16.12
C ARG A 131 9.95 -4.11 14.88
N GLN A 132 10.37 -4.75 13.78
CA GLN A 132 10.64 -4.07 12.51
C GLN A 132 9.39 -3.37 11.96
N CYS A 133 8.23 -4.04 11.99
CA CYS A 133 6.97 -3.42 11.57
C CYS A 133 6.63 -2.18 12.40
N VAL A 134 6.76 -2.26 13.73
CA VAL A 134 6.52 -1.11 14.63
C VAL A 134 7.49 0.03 14.33
N GLN A 135 8.78 -0.26 14.07
CA GLN A 135 9.77 0.74 13.70
C GLN A 135 9.42 1.42 12.36
N ASN A 136 9.03 0.65 11.34
CA ASN A 136 8.58 1.16 10.06
C ASN A 136 7.38 2.11 10.21
N ILE A 137 6.37 1.71 10.97
CA ILE A 137 5.18 2.54 11.26
C ILE A 137 5.58 3.83 11.98
N ALA A 138 6.40 3.72 13.02
CA ALA A 138 6.88 4.89 13.78
C ALA A 138 7.66 5.86 12.89
N ARG A 139 8.51 5.34 12.00
CA ARG A 139 9.30 6.13 11.05
C ARG A 139 8.44 6.94 10.10
N VAL A 140 7.40 6.32 9.51
CA VAL A 140 6.58 6.99 8.50
C VAL A 140 5.50 7.89 9.09
N ARG A 141 5.09 7.66 10.34
CA ARG A 141 3.98 8.38 10.96
C ARG A 141 4.18 9.89 10.98
N ALA A 142 5.38 10.36 11.33
CA ALA A 142 5.67 11.79 11.40
C ALA A 142 5.55 12.46 10.03
N ASP A 143 6.07 11.80 8.99
CA ASP A 143 5.98 12.28 7.62
C ASP A 143 4.54 12.23 7.09
N CYS A 144 3.77 11.18 7.43
CA CYS A 144 2.34 11.11 7.11
C CYS A 144 1.57 12.30 7.69
N GLU A 145 1.82 12.67 8.94
CA GLU A 145 1.21 13.86 9.55
C GLU A 145 1.69 15.16 8.89
N LYS A 146 2.99 15.25 8.55
CA LYS A 146 3.58 16.40 7.88
C LYS A 146 2.93 16.66 6.51
N TYR A 147 2.80 15.63 5.69
CA TYR A 147 2.29 15.72 4.31
C TYR A 147 0.77 15.52 4.21
N GLY A 148 0.11 15.15 5.32
CA GLY A 148 -1.32 14.90 5.34
C GLY A 148 -1.71 13.65 4.53
N LEU A 149 -0.85 12.62 4.51
CA LEU A 149 -1.19 11.30 3.99
C LEU A 149 -1.85 10.48 5.11
N PRO A 150 -3.06 9.93 4.91
CA PRO A 150 -3.59 8.88 5.76
C PRO A 150 -2.64 7.68 5.80
N LEU A 151 -2.50 7.04 6.96
CA LEU A 151 -1.72 5.82 7.18
C LEU A 151 -2.66 4.73 7.65
N MET A 152 -2.62 3.59 6.98
CA MET A 152 -3.32 2.36 7.30
C MET A 152 -2.32 1.24 7.62
#